data_01c0e6fff12dfc34c36bda621a24d1a7
#
_entry.id   01c0e6fff12dfc34c36bda621a24d1a7
#
_cell.length_a   1.000
_cell.length_b   1.000
_cell.length_c   1.000
_cell.angle_alpha   90.00
_cell.angle_beta   90.00
_cell.angle_gamma   90.00
#
_symmetry.space_group_name_H-M   'P 1'
#
loop_
_entity.id
_entity.type
_entity.pdbx_description
1 polymer ?
#
loop_
_entity_poly.entity_id
_entity_poly.type
_entity_poly.pdbx_seq_one_letter_code
_entity_poly.pdbx_strand_id
1 'polypeptide(L)' 'MEQLCLKRLFSLPEAATYLGRSDWSVRRLIWAGELPSVRAGGRVHVDVRDMDEFIERNKEQESV' A
#
# COMPACT_ATOMS: atom_id res chain seq x y z
N MET A 1 8.86 12.87 20.83
CA MET A 1 8.84 12.46 20.32
C MET A 1 9.26 12.20 19.51
N GLU A 2 9.54 11.68 19.25
CA GLU A 2 9.81 11.24 18.54
C GLU A 2 9.65 11.21 17.37
N GLN A 3 10.00 11.59 16.85
CA GLN A 3 9.78 11.48 15.80
C GLN A 3 9.91 10.51 15.14
N LEU A 4 9.50 10.22 15.04
CA LEU A 4 9.52 9.07 14.39
C LEU A 4 9.74 9.30 12.96
N CYS A 5 10.68 8.68 12.37
CA CYS A 5 10.87 8.75 10.98
C CYS A 5 9.99 7.75 10.34
N LEU A 6 8.73 8.07 10.26
CA LEU A 6 7.82 7.16 9.66
C LEU A 6 8.00 7.22 8.16
N LYS A 7 8.25 6.08 7.60
CA LYS A 7 8.40 5.94 6.19
C LYS A 7 7.04 6.12 5.54
N ARG A 8 7.00 6.90 4.49
CA ARG A 8 5.74 7.15 3.82
C ARG A 8 5.63 6.42 2.50
N LEU A 9 6.71 6.36 1.73
CA LEU A 9 6.70 5.68 0.45
C LEU A 9 7.32 4.31 0.60
N PHE A 10 6.66 3.32 0.05
CA PHE A 10 7.09 1.93 0.13
C PHE A 10 7.36 1.42 -1.27
N SER A 11 8.43 0.67 -1.44
CA SER A 11 8.66 -0.02 -2.70
C SER A 11 7.62 -1.12 -2.84
N LEU A 12 7.55 -1.73 -4.04
CA LEU A 12 6.57 -2.79 -4.24
C LEU A 12 6.77 -3.95 -3.27
N PRO A 13 7.99 -4.46 -3.08
CA PRO A 13 8.16 -5.53 -2.09
C PRO A 13 7.79 -5.10 -0.68
N GLU A 14 8.12 -3.86 -0.33
CA GLU A 14 7.78 -3.37 1.00
C GLU A 14 6.28 -3.23 1.17
N ALA A 15 5.61 -2.74 0.12
CA ALA A 15 4.16 -2.63 0.16
C ALA A 15 3.51 -4.00 0.27
N ALA A 16 4.08 -4.97 -0.42
CA ALA A 16 3.57 -6.33 -0.34
C ALA A 16 3.65 -6.86 1.08
N THR A 17 4.78 -6.61 1.74
CA THR A 17 4.93 -7.01 3.12
C THR A 17 3.91 -6.31 4.01
N TYR A 18 3.74 -5.01 3.79
CA TYR A 18 2.82 -4.21 4.60
C TYR A 18 1.39 -4.73 4.46
N LEU A 19 1.00 -5.09 3.25
CA LEU A 19 -0.35 -5.55 2.98
C LEU A 19 -0.52 -7.05 3.15
N GLY A 20 0.56 -7.78 3.40
CA GLY A 20 0.49 -9.22 3.55
C GLY A 20 0.19 -9.93 2.24
N ARG A 21 0.72 -9.41 1.14
CA ARG A 21 0.48 -9.96 -0.19
C ARG A 21 1.78 -10.17 -0.91
N SER A 22 1.70 -10.76 -2.09
CA SER A 22 2.90 -10.90 -2.93
C SER A 22 3.10 -9.63 -3.73
N ASP A 23 4.32 -9.46 -4.25
CA ASP A 23 4.61 -8.32 -5.13
C ASP A 23 3.65 -8.31 -6.30
N TRP A 24 3.39 -9.47 -6.86
CA TRP A 24 2.52 -9.57 -8.01
C TRP A 24 1.12 -9.11 -7.67
N SER A 25 0.64 -9.46 -6.49
CA SER A 25 -0.67 -9.06 -6.05
C SER A 25 -0.78 -7.55 -5.92
N VAL A 26 0.28 -6.91 -5.40
CA VAL A 26 0.28 -5.45 -5.28
C VAL A 26 0.25 -4.82 -6.67
N ARG A 27 1.02 -5.36 -7.62
CA ARG A 27 1.01 -4.84 -8.99
C ARG A 27 -0.38 -4.92 -9.59
N ARG A 28 -1.07 -6.01 -9.33
CA ARG A 28 -2.42 -6.17 -9.86
C ARG A 28 -3.37 -5.15 -9.28
N LEU A 29 -3.22 -4.83 -8.00
CA LEU A 29 -4.04 -3.79 -7.39
C LEU A 29 -3.81 -2.44 -8.05
N ILE A 30 -2.56 -2.14 -8.36
CA ILE A 30 -2.24 -0.89 -9.02
C ILE A 30 -2.83 -0.87 -10.42
N TRP A 31 -2.67 -1.96 -11.17
CA TRP A 31 -3.19 -2.03 -12.53
C TRP A 31 -4.71 -1.94 -12.57
N ALA A 32 -5.35 -2.47 -11.55
CA ALA A 32 -6.81 -2.43 -11.48
C ALA A 32 -7.33 -1.08 -11.01
N GLY A 33 -6.44 -0.16 -10.64
CA GLY A 33 -6.86 1.15 -10.17
C GLY A 33 -7.34 1.15 -8.74
N GLU A 34 -7.07 0.09 -8.00
CA GLU A 34 -7.51 0.01 -6.62
C GLU A 34 -6.50 0.59 -5.66
N LEU A 35 -5.26 0.74 -6.09
CA LEU A 35 -4.21 1.26 -5.26
C LEU A 35 -3.40 2.26 -6.06
N PRO A 36 -3.41 3.54 -5.68
CA PRO A 36 -2.61 4.52 -6.41
C PRO A 36 -1.13 4.23 -6.26
N SER A 37 -0.36 4.66 -7.22
CA SER A 37 1.08 4.49 -7.17
C SER A 37 1.76 5.83 -7.38
N VAL A 38 2.98 5.93 -6.88
CA VAL A 38 3.81 7.12 -7.03
C VAL A 38 5.04 6.71 -7.82
N ARG A 39 5.28 7.38 -8.93
CA ARG A 39 6.48 7.10 -9.70
C ARG A 39 7.50 8.16 -9.40
N ALA A 40 8.59 7.76 -8.80
CA ALA A 40 9.64 8.68 -8.41
C ALA A 40 10.99 8.06 -8.74
N GLY A 41 11.83 8.81 -9.43
CA GLY A 41 13.15 8.33 -9.76
C GLY A 41 13.12 7.09 -10.62
N GLY A 42 12.13 6.95 -11.49
CA GLY A 42 12.03 5.80 -12.35
C GLY A 42 11.51 4.55 -11.65
N ARG A 43 11.09 4.66 -10.40
CA ARG A 43 10.62 3.52 -9.65
C ARG A 43 9.21 3.76 -9.19
N VAL A 44 8.48 2.67 -9.05
CA VAL A 44 7.09 2.73 -8.58
C VAL A 44 7.07 2.51 -7.08
N HIS A 45 6.36 3.38 -6.41
CA HIS A 45 6.21 3.32 -4.95
C HIS A 45 4.74 3.38 -4.60
N VAL A 46 4.44 3.05 -3.37
CA VAL A 46 3.08 3.13 -2.86
C VAL A 46 3.10 3.95 -1.58
N ASP A 47 2.17 4.88 -1.49
CA ASP A 47 2.05 5.74 -0.31
C ASP A 47 1.34 4.96 0.79
N VAL A 48 1.89 5.02 1.99
CA VAL A 48 1.32 4.27 3.11
C VAL A 48 -0.12 4.70 3.38
N ARG A 49 -0.45 5.95 3.13
CA ARG A 49 -1.81 6.43 3.35
C ARG A 49 -2.78 5.73 2.43
N ASP A 50 -2.37 5.49 1.19
CA ASP A 50 -3.22 4.80 0.23
C ASP A 50 -3.40 3.34 0.63
N MET A 51 -2.37 2.75 1.20
CA MET A 51 -2.47 1.38 1.67
C MET A 51 -3.42 1.29 2.86
N ASP A 52 -3.33 2.25 3.77
CA ASP A 52 -4.22 2.26 4.92
C ASP A 52 -5.66 2.45 4.49
N GLU A 53 -5.88 3.32 3.50
CA GLU A 53 -7.21 3.54 2.99
C GLU A 53 -7.74 2.30 2.28
N PHE A 54 -6.87 1.63 1.53
CA PHE A 54 -7.26 0.39 0.88
C PHE A 54 -7.70 -0.63 1.92
N ILE A 55 -6.96 -0.73 3.01
CA ILE A 55 -7.31 -1.66 4.08
C ILE A 55 -8.66 -1.32 4.65
N GLU A 56 -8.90 -0.03 4.95
CA GLU A 56 -10.15 0.37 5.56
C GLU A 56 -11.34 0.11 4.64
N ARG A 57 -11.17 0.38 3.34
CA ARG A 57 -12.26 0.17 2.38
C ARG A 57 -12.63 -1.29 2.27
N ASN A 58 -11.68 -2.18 2.52
CA ASN A 58 -11.90 -3.60 2.30
C ASN A 58 -12.17 -4.36 3.59
N LYS A 59 -12.26 -3.66 4.70
CA LYS A 59 -12.62 -4.32 5.93
C LYS A 59 -14.09 -4.70 5.88
N GLU A 60 -14.36 -5.91 6.33
CA GLU A 60 -15.72 -6.36 6.42
C GLU A 60 -16.02 -6.65 7.86
N GLN A 61 -17.07 -6.05 8.35
CA GLN A 61 -17.47 -6.35 9.70
C GLN A 61 -18.64 -7.29 9.63
N GLU A 62 -18.46 -8.44 10.21
CA GLU A 62 -19.55 -9.36 10.27
C GLU A 62 -20.39 -8.97 11.41
N SER A 63 -21.56 -8.53 11.15
CA SER A 63 -22.43 -8.27 12.22
C SER A 63 -23.21 -9.48 12.50
N VAL A 64 -22.89 -10.14 13.47
CA VAL A 64 -23.54 -11.37 13.76
C VAL A 64 -24.51 -11.19 14.87
#